data_2e47e7d4c2ea7edf9f5d06b715cf0bb9
#
_entry.id   2e47e7d4c2ea7edf9f5d06b715cf0bb9
#
_cell.length_a   1.000
_cell.length_b   1.000
_cell.length_c   1.000
_cell.angle_alpha   90.00
_cell.angle_beta   90.00
_cell.angle_gamma   90.00
#
_symmetry.space_group_name_H-M   'P 1'
#
loop_
_entity.id
_entity.type
_entity.pdbx_description
1 polymer ?
#
loop_
_entity_poly.entity_id
_entity_poly.type
_entity_poly.pdbx_seq_one_letter_code
_entity_poly.pdbx_strand_id
1 'polypeptide(L)'
;MADQSPQESSPVDISVADLPKNLGDLVLKADAAIEQNNLGYAVKILLSVLKAEPGFVDGRKKLRAAEMKIAGPPKKKGLFGGGGAGKLKGKAKKDPVGTIDDIEKELEKDPYNAALNELLHDVSFNLNMLDTAAFALETIRRATPDNTKLLHKLALFYEARNLPEKAAAVYKDIVKV
;
A
#
# COMPACT_ATOMS: atom_id res chain seq x y z
N MET A 1 -25.56 -33.50 5.44
CA MET A 1 -25.64 -32.02 5.36
C MET A 1 -24.22 -31.47 5.30
N ALA A 2 -23.80 -31.05 4.15
CA ALA A 2 -22.46 -30.50 3.96
C ALA A 2 -22.44 -29.08 4.53
N ASP A 3 -21.60 -28.87 5.52
CA ASP A 3 -21.26 -27.59 6.10
C ASP A 3 -20.55 -26.73 5.02
N GLN A 4 -21.28 -25.85 4.38
CA GLN A 4 -20.73 -24.84 3.49
C GLN A 4 -20.24 -23.69 4.38
N SER A 5 -19.06 -23.83 4.94
CA SER A 5 -18.31 -22.68 5.43
C SER A 5 -18.19 -21.68 4.29
N PRO A 6 -18.46 -20.36 4.48
CA PRO A 6 -18.25 -19.37 3.47
C PRO A 6 -16.76 -19.44 3.05
N GLN A 7 -16.48 -19.75 1.79
CA GLN A 7 -15.16 -19.55 1.23
C GLN A 7 -14.88 -18.05 1.33
N GLU A 8 -14.05 -17.65 2.29
CA GLU A 8 -13.47 -16.31 2.31
C GLU A 8 -12.70 -16.15 0.99
N SER A 9 -13.32 -15.42 0.06
CA SER A 9 -12.66 -15.09 -1.20
C SER A 9 -11.39 -14.31 -0.87
N SER A 10 -10.26 -14.75 -1.42
CA SER A 10 -9.01 -14.00 -1.27
C SER A 10 -9.23 -12.54 -1.69
N PRO A 11 -8.70 -11.56 -0.96
CA PRO A 11 -8.86 -10.16 -1.31
C PRO A 11 -8.27 -9.91 -2.71
N VAL A 12 -8.99 -9.12 -3.49
CA VAL A 12 -8.56 -8.65 -4.82
C VAL A 12 -8.56 -7.12 -4.81
N ASP A 13 -7.84 -6.52 -5.75
CA ASP A 13 -7.95 -5.06 -5.92
C ASP A 13 -9.38 -4.69 -6.35
N ILE A 14 -9.97 -3.73 -5.65
CA ILE A 14 -11.33 -3.23 -5.91
C ILE A 14 -11.35 -1.71 -6.05
N SER A 15 -12.35 -1.23 -6.77
CA SER A 15 -12.64 0.19 -6.94
C SER A 15 -13.66 0.69 -5.90
N VAL A 16 -13.88 2.01 -5.86
CA VAL A 16 -14.91 2.61 -5.00
C VAL A 16 -16.33 2.09 -5.33
N ALA A 17 -16.58 1.73 -6.60
CA ALA A 17 -17.87 1.21 -7.04
C ALA A 17 -18.18 -0.19 -6.50
N ASP A 18 -17.15 -0.95 -6.13
CA ASP A 18 -17.27 -2.31 -5.61
C ASP A 18 -17.40 -2.35 -4.08
N LEU A 19 -17.25 -1.19 -3.41
CA LEU A 19 -17.36 -1.12 -1.95
C LEU A 19 -18.79 -1.35 -1.46
N PRO A 20 -18.97 -2.11 -0.36
CA PRO A 20 -20.23 -2.09 0.38
C PRO A 20 -20.63 -0.66 0.75
N LYS A 21 -21.95 -0.37 0.69
CA LYS A 21 -22.49 0.98 0.89
C LYS A 21 -22.00 1.63 2.19
N ASN A 22 -21.99 0.89 3.28
CA ASN A 22 -21.52 1.38 4.58
C ASN A 22 -20.04 1.80 4.56
N LEU A 23 -19.18 1.12 3.79
CA LEU A 23 -17.78 1.50 3.61
C LEU A 23 -17.64 2.68 2.66
N GLY A 24 -18.46 2.75 1.60
CA GLY A 24 -18.55 3.92 0.73
C GLY A 24 -18.89 5.19 1.50
N ASP A 25 -19.86 5.11 2.42
CA ASP A 25 -20.24 6.25 3.29
C ASP A 25 -19.07 6.67 4.21
N LEU A 26 -18.26 5.74 4.68
CA LEU A 26 -17.04 6.03 5.43
C LEU A 26 -15.99 6.73 4.56
N VAL A 27 -15.82 6.30 3.31
CA VAL A 27 -14.90 6.96 2.38
C VAL A 27 -15.31 8.41 2.11
N LEU A 28 -16.60 8.69 1.92
CA LEU A 28 -17.11 10.06 1.78
C LEU A 28 -16.81 10.92 3.01
N LYS A 29 -16.93 10.36 4.22
CA LYS A 29 -16.56 11.06 5.46
C LYS A 29 -15.05 11.32 5.53
N ALA A 30 -14.23 10.38 5.07
CA ALA A 30 -12.78 10.58 5.00
C ALA A 30 -12.42 11.69 4.00
N ASP A 31 -13.07 11.73 2.84
CA ASP A 31 -12.87 12.77 1.84
C ASP A 31 -13.22 14.17 2.41
N ALA A 32 -14.37 14.30 3.05
CA ALA A 32 -14.75 15.55 3.72
C ALA A 32 -13.74 15.97 4.81
N ALA A 33 -13.21 15.00 5.56
CA ALA A 33 -12.18 15.28 6.56
C ALA A 33 -10.85 15.73 5.93
N ILE A 34 -10.47 15.16 4.78
CA ILE A 34 -9.29 15.60 4.01
C ILE A 34 -9.46 17.03 3.52
N GLU A 35 -10.62 17.38 2.96
CA GLU A 35 -10.96 18.73 2.49
C GLU A 35 -10.90 19.75 3.63
N GLN A 36 -11.37 19.39 4.83
CA GLN A 36 -11.29 20.20 6.04
C GLN A 36 -9.89 20.21 6.70
N ASN A 37 -8.90 19.56 6.08
CA ASN A 37 -7.55 19.36 6.64
C ASN A 37 -7.52 18.61 7.99
N ASN A 38 -8.58 17.87 8.33
CA ASN A 38 -8.62 16.98 9.49
C ASN A 38 -8.04 15.60 9.16
N LEU A 39 -6.74 15.62 8.83
CA LEU A 39 -6.04 14.44 8.27
C LEU A 39 -5.98 13.28 9.26
N GLY A 40 -5.80 13.55 10.56
CA GLY A 40 -5.74 12.48 11.57
C GLY A 40 -7.08 11.71 11.69
N TYR A 41 -8.21 12.38 11.51
CA TYR A 41 -9.52 11.72 11.47
C TYR A 41 -9.70 10.93 10.17
N ALA A 42 -9.31 11.50 9.03
CA ALA A 42 -9.34 10.79 7.74
C ALA A 42 -8.51 9.51 7.76
N VAL A 43 -7.29 9.54 8.32
CA VAL A 43 -6.41 8.37 8.47
C VAL A 43 -7.11 7.26 9.26
N LYS A 44 -7.72 7.57 10.40
CA LYS A 44 -8.44 6.56 11.23
C LYS A 44 -9.59 5.91 10.47
N ILE A 45 -10.37 6.69 9.71
CA ILE A 45 -11.46 6.15 8.90
C ILE A 45 -10.90 5.24 7.80
N LEU A 46 -9.90 5.70 7.05
CA LEU A 46 -9.33 4.95 5.94
C LEU A 46 -8.66 3.66 6.39
N LEU A 47 -7.97 3.64 7.53
CA LEU A 47 -7.44 2.42 8.14
C LEU A 47 -8.57 1.42 8.47
N SER A 48 -9.69 1.90 9.00
CA SER A 48 -10.85 1.05 9.28
C SER A 48 -11.45 0.46 8.00
N VAL A 49 -11.57 1.26 6.93
CA VAL A 49 -12.06 0.78 5.62
C VAL A 49 -11.11 -0.27 5.04
N LEU A 50 -9.80 -0.01 5.04
CA LEU A 50 -8.80 -0.94 4.50
C LEU A 50 -8.65 -2.22 5.32
N LYS A 51 -8.96 -2.19 6.60
CA LYS A 51 -9.04 -3.40 7.42
C LYS A 51 -10.18 -4.30 6.97
N ALA A 52 -11.33 -3.73 6.60
CA ALA A 52 -12.48 -4.47 6.10
C ALA A 52 -12.30 -4.90 4.64
N GLU A 53 -11.73 -4.02 3.81
CA GLU A 53 -11.50 -4.23 2.38
C GLU A 53 -10.03 -3.93 2.02
N PRO A 54 -9.13 -4.90 2.24
CA PRO A 54 -7.69 -4.72 1.99
C PRO A 54 -7.35 -4.43 0.53
N GLY A 55 -8.21 -4.80 -0.41
CA GLY A 55 -8.06 -4.56 -1.84
C GLY A 55 -8.46 -3.16 -2.31
N PHE A 56 -8.97 -2.29 -1.45
CA PHE A 56 -9.42 -0.96 -1.86
C PHE A 56 -8.24 -0.02 -2.14
N VAL A 57 -7.75 -0.03 -3.39
CA VAL A 57 -6.53 0.67 -3.82
C VAL A 57 -6.66 2.18 -3.67
N ASP A 58 -7.79 2.78 -4.07
CA ASP A 58 -7.96 4.24 -4.01
C ASP A 58 -8.01 4.74 -2.56
N GLY A 59 -8.59 3.97 -1.65
CA GLY A 59 -8.53 4.26 -0.22
C GLY A 59 -7.11 4.23 0.33
N ARG A 60 -6.30 3.26 -0.11
CA ARG A 60 -4.88 3.17 0.25
C ARG A 60 -4.07 4.35 -0.27
N LYS A 61 -4.34 4.81 -1.48
CA LYS A 61 -3.70 6.02 -2.03
C LYS A 61 -4.04 7.26 -1.21
N LYS A 62 -5.32 7.43 -0.84
CA LYS A 62 -5.80 8.53 0.01
C LYS A 62 -5.17 8.48 1.41
N LEU A 63 -5.13 7.29 2.02
CA LEU A 63 -4.50 7.06 3.30
C LEU A 63 -3.03 7.49 3.26
N ARG A 64 -2.26 6.96 2.32
CA ARG A 64 -0.83 7.26 2.18
C ARG A 64 -0.58 8.76 1.94
N ALA A 65 -1.40 9.41 1.13
CA ALA A 65 -1.30 10.85 0.90
C ALA A 65 -1.54 11.67 2.18
N ALA A 66 -2.54 11.29 2.98
CA ALA A 66 -2.83 11.96 4.26
C ALA A 66 -1.70 11.75 5.27
N GLU A 67 -1.19 10.52 5.40
CA GLU A 67 -0.07 10.19 6.29
C GLU A 67 1.21 10.93 5.90
N MET A 68 1.53 11.00 4.60
CA MET A 68 2.69 11.75 4.11
C MET A 68 2.55 13.26 4.38
N LYS A 69 1.34 13.80 4.27
CA LYS A 69 1.07 15.21 4.59
C LYS A 69 1.25 15.50 6.08
N ILE A 70 0.87 14.56 6.96
CA ILE A 70 1.10 14.65 8.40
C ILE A 70 2.59 14.53 8.73
N ALA A 71 3.28 13.55 8.14
CA ALA A 71 4.69 13.27 8.41
C ALA A 71 5.63 14.35 7.88
N GLY A 72 5.19 15.11 6.85
CA GLY A 72 6.04 16.03 6.10
C GLY A 72 7.01 15.31 5.15
N PRO A 73 8.05 15.99 4.65
CA PRO A 73 8.99 15.42 3.71
C PRO A 73 9.77 14.25 4.33
N PRO A 74 10.22 13.28 3.50
CA PRO A 74 10.98 12.14 3.99
C PRO A 74 12.26 12.60 4.68
N LYS A 75 12.46 12.13 5.91
CA LYS A 75 13.67 12.41 6.67
C LYS A 75 14.75 11.41 6.27
N LYS A 76 15.99 11.87 6.06
CA LYS A 76 17.15 10.97 5.92
C LYS A 76 17.28 10.17 7.22
N LYS A 77 16.80 8.94 7.23
CA LYS A 77 16.97 8.01 8.35
C LYS A 77 18.32 7.30 8.18
N GLY A 78 19.06 7.20 9.27
CA GLY A 78 20.25 6.35 9.33
C GLY A 78 19.88 4.88 9.09
N LEU A 79 20.88 4.03 8.89
CA LEU A 79 20.79 2.61 8.48
C LEU A 79 19.84 1.72 9.32
N PHE A 80 19.27 2.19 10.42
CA PHE A 80 18.47 1.42 11.38
C PHE A 80 16.94 1.59 11.27
N GLY A 81 16.41 2.23 10.24
CA GLY A 81 14.98 2.52 10.09
C GLY A 81 14.07 1.33 9.71
N GLY A 82 14.53 0.08 9.80
CA GLY A 82 13.82 -1.09 9.29
C GLY A 82 13.11 -2.00 10.32
N GLY A 83 12.93 -1.58 11.56
CA GLY A 83 12.61 -2.46 12.69
C GLY A 83 11.26 -3.21 12.65
N GLY A 84 10.25 -2.76 11.89
CA GLY A 84 8.92 -3.39 11.85
C GLY A 84 8.79 -4.53 10.84
N ALA A 85 9.43 -4.41 9.68
CA ALA A 85 9.24 -5.32 8.55
C ALA A 85 9.71 -6.77 8.82
N GLY A 86 10.76 -6.96 9.62
CA GLY A 86 11.30 -8.30 9.90
C GLY A 86 10.31 -9.22 10.62
N LYS A 87 9.61 -8.72 11.64
CA LYS A 87 8.56 -9.45 12.36
C LYS A 87 7.39 -9.80 11.45
N LEU A 88 6.97 -8.84 10.62
CA LEU A 88 5.82 -8.99 9.74
C LEU A 88 6.07 -9.96 8.60
N LYS A 89 7.33 -10.11 8.12
CA LYS A 89 7.70 -11.14 7.13
C LYS A 89 7.39 -12.55 7.61
N GLY A 90 7.62 -12.85 8.87
CA GLY A 90 7.28 -14.15 9.46
C GLY A 90 5.77 -14.38 9.53
N LYS A 91 4.99 -13.35 9.91
CA LYS A 91 3.52 -13.40 9.96
C LYS A 91 2.92 -13.55 8.56
N ALA A 92 3.45 -12.85 7.56
CA ALA A 92 2.94 -12.86 6.18
C ALA A 92 2.87 -14.26 5.55
N LYS A 93 3.74 -15.18 5.98
CA LYS A 93 3.72 -16.59 5.51
C LYS A 93 2.52 -17.38 6.04
N LYS A 94 1.96 -16.99 7.19
CA LYS A 94 0.86 -17.69 7.86
C LYS A 94 -0.48 -16.98 7.68
N ASP A 95 -0.47 -15.67 7.70
CA ASP A 95 -1.63 -14.79 7.62
C ASP A 95 -1.29 -13.57 6.74
N PRO A 96 -1.28 -13.73 5.41
CA PRO A 96 -0.93 -12.63 4.51
C PRO A 96 -1.94 -11.47 4.58
N VAL A 97 -3.24 -11.76 4.69
CA VAL A 97 -4.29 -10.73 4.74
C VAL A 97 -4.20 -9.90 6.01
N GLY A 98 -4.14 -10.55 7.17
CA GLY A 98 -3.99 -9.84 8.45
C GLY A 98 -2.64 -9.11 8.58
N THR A 99 -1.62 -9.55 7.82
CA THR A 99 -0.34 -8.83 7.77
C THR A 99 -0.45 -7.49 7.04
N ILE A 100 -1.34 -7.35 6.04
CA ILE A 100 -1.57 -6.07 5.36
C ILE A 100 -2.05 -5.01 6.37
N ASP A 101 -3.01 -5.34 7.24
CA ASP A 101 -3.50 -4.43 8.28
C ASP A 101 -2.37 -3.99 9.24
N ASP A 102 -1.51 -4.92 9.64
CA ASP A 102 -0.37 -4.59 10.49
C ASP A 102 0.68 -3.72 9.77
N ILE A 103 0.92 -3.97 8.48
CA ILE A 103 1.80 -3.14 7.67
C ILE A 103 1.27 -1.71 7.60
N GLU A 104 -0.04 -1.52 7.34
CA GLU A 104 -0.65 -0.20 7.27
C GLU A 104 -0.53 0.57 8.60
N LYS A 105 -0.72 -0.09 9.74
CA LYS A 105 -0.51 0.51 11.07
C LYS A 105 0.93 0.96 11.32
N GLU A 106 1.90 0.20 10.81
CA GLU A 106 3.32 0.60 10.92
C GLU A 106 3.65 1.73 9.93
N LEU A 107 3.05 1.72 8.74
CA LEU A 107 3.20 2.78 7.74
C LEU A 107 2.54 4.10 8.17
N GLU A 108 1.50 4.08 9.02
CA GLU A 108 0.94 5.29 9.64
C GLU A 108 2.04 6.08 10.40
N LYS A 109 2.98 5.38 11.04
CA LYS A 109 4.08 5.99 11.78
C LYS A 109 5.21 6.48 10.87
N ASP A 110 5.42 5.79 9.76
CA ASP A 110 6.46 6.07 8.77
C ASP A 110 6.04 5.67 7.36
N PRO A 111 5.28 6.53 6.67
CA PRO A 111 4.72 6.23 5.35
C PRO A 111 5.78 6.05 4.26
N TYR A 112 7.00 6.53 4.49
CA TYR A 112 8.13 6.42 3.58
C TYR A 112 9.00 5.19 3.82
N ASN A 113 8.67 4.32 4.77
CA ASN A 113 9.47 3.15 5.11
C ASN A 113 9.58 2.18 3.94
N ALA A 114 10.77 2.11 3.33
CA ALA A 114 11.00 1.30 2.14
C ALA A 114 10.79 -0.20 2.41
N ALA A 115 11.24 -0.71 3.55
CA ALA A 115 11.13 -2.13 3.89
C ALA A 115 9.67 -2.56 4.12
N LEU A 116 8.82 -1.70 4.72
CA LEU A 116 7.40 -1.96 4.90
C LEU A 116 6.63 -1.87 3.58
N ASN A 117 6.93 -0.88 2.73
CA ASN A 117 6.32 -0.80 1.41
C ASN A 117 6.76 -1.95 0.50
N GLU A 118 8.03 -2.41 0.58
CA GLU A 118 8.47 -3.61 -0.14
C GLU A 118 7.73 -4.85 0.36
N LEU A 119 7.53 -4.99 1.67
CA LEU A 119 6.75 -6.09 2.22
C LEU A 119 5.27 -6.02 1.79
N LEU A 120 4.68 -4.82 1.76
CA LEU A 120 3.33 -4.62 1.22
C LEU A 120 3.24 -5.06 -0.24
N HIS A 121 4.24 -4.71 -1.07
CA HIS A 121 4.32 -5.19 -2.44
C HIS A 121 4.35 -6.72 -2.50
N ASP A 122 5.25 -7.37 -1.76
CA ASP A 122 5.43 -8.82 -1.82
C ASP A 122 4.16 -9.57 -1.37
N VAL A 123 3.52 -9.13 -0.28
CA VAL A 123 2.27 -9.72 0.22
C VAL A 123 1.13 -9.52 -0.77
N SER A 124 0.97 -8.29 -1.28
CA SER A 124 -0.10 -7.96 -2.23
C SER A 124 0.07 -8.70 -3.55
N PHE A 125 1.31 -8.84 -4.05
CA PHE A 125 1.62 -9.61 -5.24
C PHE A 125 1.19 -11.07 -5.09
N ASN A 126 1.54 -11.70 -3.97
CA ASN A 126 1.17 -13.09 -3.67
C ASN A 126 -0.35 -13.29 -3.53
N LEU A 127 -1.08 -12.25 -3.15
CA LEU A 127 -2.55 -12.25 -3.08
C LEU A 127 -3.21 -11.84 -4.42
N ASN A 128 -2.44 -11.64 -5.48
CA ASN A 128 -2.92 -11.14 -6.78
C ASN A 128 -3.53 -9.72 -6.73
N MET A 129 -3.21 -8.94 -5.69
CA MET A 129 -3.58 -7.53 -5.57
C MET A 129 -2.53 -6.67 -6.29
N LEU A 130 -2.57 -6.70 -7.63
CA LEU A 130 -1.45 -6.20 -8.45
C LEU A 130 -1.36 -4.68 -8.48
N ASP A 131 -2.46 -3.96 -8.35
CA ASP A 131 -2.45 -2.49 -8.30
C ASP A 131 -1.97 -1.98 -6.94
N THR A 132 -2.32 -2.67 -5.85
CA THR A 132 -1.75 -2.44 -4.53
C THR A 132 -0.24 -2.70 -4.52
N ALA A 133 0.20 -3.80 -5.15
CA ALA A 133 1.62 -4.13 -5.25
C ALA A 133 2.40 -3.05 -6.04
N ALA A 134 1.87 -2.58 -7.17
CA ALA A 134 2.47 -1.49 -7.93
C ALA A 134 2.56 -0.19 -7.11
N PHE A 135 1.46 0.16 -6.42
CA PHE A 135 1.40 1.37 -5.61
C PHE A 135 2.45 1.38 -4.50
N ALA A 136 2.70 0.24 -3.85
CA ALA A 136 3.71 0.12 -2.81
C ALA A 136 5.13 0.42 -3.34
N LEU A 137 5.51 -0.11 -4.51
CA LEU A 137 6.79 0.19 -5.14
C LEU A 137 6.89 1.63 -5.66
N GLU A 138 5.81 2.19 -6.20
CA GLU A 138 5.76 3.61 -6.61
C GLU A 138 5.93 4.55 -5.40
N THR A 139 5.45 4.16 -4.23
CA THR A 139 5.69 4.91 -2.99
C THR A 139 7.18 4.95 -2.65
N ILE A 140 7.90 3.84 -2.80
CA ILE A 140 9.35 3.78 -2.58
C ILE A 140 10.09 4.62 -3.63
N ARG A 141 9.69 4.51 -4.91
CA ARG A 141 10.28 5.30 -6.01
C ARG A 141 10.27 6.79 -5.71
N ARG A 142 9.16 7.30 -5.14
CA ARG A 142 9.03 8.72 -4.75
C ARG A 142 9.87 9.09 -3.54
N ALA A 143 10.00 8.17 -2.57
CA ALA A 143 10.71 8.42 -1.33
C ALA A 143 12.23 8.26 -1.46
N THR A 144 12.67 7.34 -2.31
CA THR A 144 14.09 6.99 -2.52
C THR A 144 14.34 6.78 -4.02
N PRO A 145 14.34 7.87 -4.81
CA PRO A 145 14.48 7.78 -6.27
C PRO A 145 15.86 7.27 -6.73
N ASP A 146 16.83 7.21 -5.85
CA ASP A 146 18.18 6.66 -6.05
C ASP A 146 18.30 5.17 -5.74
N ASN A 147 17.22 4.52 -5.25
CA ASN A 147 17.21 3.09 -4.97
C ASN A 147 17.04 2.27 -6.26
N THR A 148 18.12 2.14 -7.03
CA THR A 148 18.13 1.46 -8.32
C THR A 148 17.64 0.00 -8.24
N LYS A 149 17.90 -0.72 -7.15
CA LYS A 149 17.42 -2.09 -6.96
C LYS A 149 15.90 -2.16 -6.96
N LEU A 150 15.24 -1.25 -6.25
CA LEU A 150 13.77 -1.20 -6.19
C LEU A 150 13.17 -0.64 -7.48
N LEU A 151 13.84 0.29 -8.15
CA LEU A 151 13.44 0.76 -9.47
C LEU A 151 13.48 -0.37 -10.50
N HIS A 152 14.51 -1.20 -10.51
CA HIS A 152 14.55 -2.39 -11.38
C HIS A 152 13.41 -3.36 -11.09
N LYS A 153 13.12 -3.62 -9.80
CA LYS A 153 11.99 -4.47 -9.39
C LYS A 153 10.66 -3.94 -9.95
N LEU A 154 10.45 -2.62 -9.86
CA LEU A 154 9.24 -1.97 -10.37
C LEU A 154 9.16 -2.03 -11.91
N ALA A 155 10.26 -1.78 -12.61
CA ALA A 155 10.29 -1.85 -14.07
C ALA A 155 9.94 -3.26 -14.55
N LEU A 156 10.58 -4.29 -14.00
CA LEU A 156 10.28 -5.70 -14.30
C LEU A 156 8.83 -6.07 -13.97
N PHE A 157 8.29 -5.54 -12.88
CA PHE A 157 6.89 -5.75 -12.52
C PHE A 157 5.94 -5.17 -13.59
N TYR A 158 6.23 -3.99 -14.13
CA TYR A 158 5.43 -3.39 -15.20
C TYR A 158 5.60 -4.14 -16.53
N GLU A 159 6.79 -4.63 -16.85
CA GLU A 159 7.01 -5.47 -18.03
C GLU A 159 6.18 -6.76 -17.95
N ALA A 160 6.22 -7.46 -16.82
CA ALA A 160 5.45 -8.68 -16.60
C ALA A 160 3.93 -8.47 -16.71
N ARG A 161 3.45 -7.25 -16.47
CA ARG A 161 2.05 -6.85 -16.65
C ARG A 161 1.74 -6.30 -18.05
N ASN A 162 2.67 -6.37 -18.98
CA ASN A 162 2.54 -5.78 -20.31
C ASN A 162 2.19 -4.28 -20.30
N LEU A 163 2.86 -3.53 -19.43
CA LEU A 163 2.75 -2.08 -19.28
C LEU A 163 4.08 -1.38 -19.68
N PRO A 164 4.49 -1.45 -20.96
CA PRO A 164 5.82 -1.03 -21.40
C PRO A 164 6.08 0.46 -21.21
N GLU A 165 5.08 1.32 -21.32
CA GLU A 165 5.22 2.75 -21.10
C GLU A 165 5.60 3.08 -19.65
N LYS A 166 4.97 2.38 -18.68
CA LYS A 166 5.31 2.52 -17.26
C LYS A 166 6.70 1.98 -16.97
N ALA A 167 7.05 0.83 -17.52
CA ALA A 167 8.40 0.28 -17.41
C ALA A 167 9.45 1.24 -17.96
N ALA A 168 9.24 1.78 -19.17
CA ALA A 168 10.13 2.75 -19.78
C ALA A 168 10.30 4.03 -18.94
N ALA A 169 9.24 4.51 -18.29
CA ALA A 169 9.31 5.66 -17.39
C ALA A 169 10.21 5.38 -16.18
N VAL A 170 10.13 4.15 -15.61
CA VAL A 170 11.00 3.75 -14.50
C VAL A 170 12.45 3.59 -14.96
N TYR A 171 12.71 2.97 -16.11
CA TYR A 171 14.06 2.84 -16.66
C TYR A 171 14.72 4.19 -16.91
N LYS A 172 13.97 5.21 -17.37
CA LYS A 172 14.49 6.57 -17.51
C LYS A 172 14.96 7.16 -16.16
N ASP A 173 14.32 6.82 -15.08
CA ASP A 173 14.76 7.27 -13.75
C ASP A 173 16.05 6.55 -13.31
N ILE A 174 16.17 5.25 -13.60
CA ILE A 174 17.39 4.48 -13.31
C ILE A 174 18.62 5.09 -14.02
N VAL A 175 18.45 5.54 -15.25
CA VAL A 175 19.57 6.13 -16.04
C VAL A 175 20.02 7.50 -15.51
N LYS A 176 19.18 8.20 -14.72
CA LYS A 176 19.50 9.51 -14.13
C LYS A 176 20.29 9.42 -12.82
N VAL A 177 20.37 8.24 -12.21
CA VAL A 177 21.09 7.96 -10.96
C VAL A 177 22.50 7.51 -11.25
#